data_9d93d0cb98f2f75a95352a012d103469
#
_entry.id   9d93d0cb98f2f75a95352a012d103469
#
_cell.length_a   1.000
_cell.length_b   1.000
_cell.length_c   1.000
_cell.angle_alpha   90.00
_cell.angle_beta   90.00
_cell.angle_gamma   90.00
#
_symmetry.space_group_name_H-M   'P 1'
#
loop_
_entity.id
_entity.type
_entity.pdbx_description
1 polymer ?
#
loop_
_entity_poly.entity_id
_entity_poly.type
_entity_poly.pdbx_seq_one_letter_code
_entity_poly.pdbx_strand_id
1 'polypeptide(L)'
;MDKIKELSIPNHARMIVISDIHGELELFQRLLEKVQFSVEDYLIINGDLCEKGSNSMGVVRYVMELAANNPKVHVTEGNCDALVEYLIKEDPDLIHYLCARKHSIMNEWLEKIGYQLTSESSITEVKEQLFSHFSNEIKWLTELPTAIETERYIFVHAGLENIENWKDTSRDAAISIPEFLLKSHQANKFVIVGHWPVGNYTSQVLSNNPIIDQEKKIIAGDGGNNVKLSGQLNAFIINQSSSEDIFSYTYVDHYPTTKAIKEFKADPSWTGSISYVSYALTPMEKREYFTLCKQPGTDQLLYVKNEYILQKDKGFEAKEEVSCSQISVEAGDIVSILDDSCAGFTLIKKDGFVGWVPKEVLS
;
A
#
# COMPACT_ATOMS: atom_id res chain seq x y z
N MET A 1 -22.03 -5.12 -7.41
CA MET A 1 -21.43 -5.77 -6.18
C MET A 1 -22.54 -6.35 -5.33
N ASP A 2 -22.37 -7.56 -4.86
CA ASP A 2 -23.43 -8.24 -4.07
C ASP A 2 -23.24 -8.10 -2.55
N LYS A 3 -22.04 -7.74 -2.10
CA LYS A 3 -21.68 -7.63 -0.69
C LYS A 3 -21.37 -6.18 -0.30
N ILE A 4 -22.41 -5.35 -0.20
CA ILE A 4 -22.27 -3.96 0.27
C ILE A 4 -22.82 -3.87 1.68
N LYS A 5 -22.01 -3.38 2.62
CA LYS A 5 -22.41 -3.11 4.00
C LYS A 5 -22.75 -1.64 4.16
N GLU A 6 -23.96 -1.34 4.56
CA GLU A 6 -24.36 0.01 4.94
C GLU A 6 -24.04 0.25 6.44
N LEU A 7 -23.45 1.40 6.74
CA LEU A 7 -23.00 1.76 8.07
C LEU A 7 -23.38 3.21 8.37
N SER A 8 -24.13 3.42 9.44
CA SER A 8 -24.40 4.77 9.94
C SER A 8 -23.35 5.16 10.97
N ILE A 9 -22.66 6.26 10.72
CA ILE A 9 -21.60 6.78 11.59
C ILE A 9 -22.08 8.13 12.17
N PRO A 10 -22.10 8.28 13.50
CA PRO A 10 -22.53 9.51 14.14
C PRO A 10 -21.66 10.72 13.72
N ASN A 11 -22.29 11.90 13.63
CA ASN A 11 -21.53 13.15 13.55
C ASN A 11 -20.60 13.27 14.76
N HIS A 12 -19.41 13.84 14.51
CA HIS A 12 -18.30 13.95 15.48
C HIS A 12 -17.57 12.64 15.79
N ALA A 13 -17.82 11.57 15.05
CA ALA A 13 -17.00 10.37 15.13
C ALA A 13 -15.62 10.59 14.54
N ARG A 14 -14.63 9.90 15.11
CA ARG A 14 -13.32 9.76 14.52
C ARG A 14 -13.28 8.43 13.78
N MET A 15 -12.91 8.48 12.50
CA MET A 15 -12.67 7.28 11.69
C MET A 15 -11.19 7.17 11.35
N ILE A 16 -10.65 5.97 11.45
CA ILE A 16 -9.29 5.63 11.04
C ILE A 16 -9.41 4.62 9.92
N VAL A 17 -8.82 4.93 8.76
CA VAL A 17 -8.83 4.05 7.58
C VAL A 17 -7.41 3.57 7.33
N ILE A 18 -7.23 2.26 7.26
CA ILE A 18 -5.95 1.59 6.99
C ILE A 18 -6.21 0.58 5.87
N SER A 19 -5.31 0.48 4.89
CA SER A 19 -5.39 -0.52 3.82
C SER A 19 -4.03 -1.17 3.59
N ASP A 20 -4.01 -2.26 2.84
CA ASP A 20 -2.79 -2.86 2.31
C ASP A 20 -1.77 -3.21 3.42
N ILE A 21 -2.25 -3.91 4.45
CA ILE A 21 -1.44 -4.34 5.60
C ILE A 21 -0.43 -5.39 5.17
N HIS A 22 -0.81 -6.27 4.24
CA HIS A 22 0.07 -7.24 3.61
C HIS A 22 0.92 -8.06 4.60
N GLY A 23 0.28 -8.70 5.57
CA GLY A 23 0.95 -9.61 6.51
C GLY A 23 1.92 -8.94 7.50
N GLU A 24 1.86 -7.62 7.68
CA GLU A 24 2.73 -6.86 8.57
C GLU A 24 2.06 -6.56 9.92
N LEU A 25 1.91 -7.60 10.74
CA LEU A 25 1.22 -7.51 12.03
C LEU A 25 1.87 -6.49 12.97
N GLU A 26 3.19 -6.50 13.10
CA GLU A 26 3.90 -5.58 14.02
C GLU A 26 3.74 -4.12 13.57
N LEU A 27 3.84 -3.85 12.27
CA LEU A 27 3.59 -2.52 11.73
C LEU A 27 2.15 -2.07 11.97
N PHE A 28 1.19 -2.95 11.75
CA PHE A 28 -0.22 -2.64 11.98
C PHE A 28 -0.48 -2.31 13.46
N GLN A 29 0.04 -3.09 14.39
CA GLN A 29 -0.07 -2.82 15.83
C GLN A 29 0.59 -1.49 16.21
N ARG A 30 1.83 -1.23 15.73
CA ARG A 30 2.52 0.05 15.94
C ARG A 30 1.73 1.25 15.38
N LEU A 31 1.06 1.07 14.23
CA LEU A 31 0.22 2.13 13.65
C LEU A 31 -1.00 2.41 14.52
N LEU A 32 -1.69 1.37 15.03
CA LEU A 32 -2.82 1.53 15.95
C LEU A 32 -2.40 2.24 17.26
N GLU A 33 -1.23 1.90 17.81
CA GLU A 33 -0.65 2.62 18.96
C GLU A 33 -0.35 4.09 18.63
N LYS A 34 0.29 4.33 17.47
CA LYS A 34 0.65 5.69 17.05
C LYS A 34 -0.55 6.60 16.88
N VAL A 35 -1.65 6.08 16.32
CA VAL A 35 -2.90 6.84 16.19
C VAL A 35 -3.73 6.86 17.48
N GLN A 36 -3.27 6.18 18.53
CA GLN A 36 -3.99 6.03 19.81
C GLN A 36 -5.41 5.49 19.58
N PHE A 37 -5.51 4.40 18.77
CA PHE A 37 -6.79 3.77 18.50
C PHE A 37 -7.49 3.34 19.79
N SER A 38 -8.77 3.66 19.91
CA SER A 38 -9.59 3.35 21.05
C SER A 38 -10.95 2.74 20.65
N VAL A 39 -11.69 2.21 21.60
CA VAL A 39 -13.03 1.64 21.37
C VAL A 39 -14.06 2.70 20.95
N GLU A 40 -13.74 3.99 21.08
CA GLU A 40 -14.60 5.07 20.64
C GLU A 40 -14.46 5.37 19.15
N ASP A 41 -13.34 4.96 18.54
CA ASP A 41 -13.05 5.20 17.13
C ASP A 41 -13.73 4.17 16.22
N TYR A 42 -14.06 4.57 15.01
CA TYR A 42 -14.37 3.66 13.91
C TYR A 42 -13.07 3.30 13.19
N LEU A 43 -12.77 2.01 13.10
CA LEU A 43 -11.64 1.51 12.32
C LEU A 43 -12.17 0.83 11.07
N ILE A 44 -11.78 1.34 9.90
CA ILE A 44 -12.07 0.73 8.60
C ILE A 44 -10.78 0.16 8.05
N ILE A 45 -10.72 -1.15 7.88
CA ILE A 45 -9.61 -1.83 7.23
C ILE A 45 -10.03 -2.12 5.80
N ASN A 46 -9.42 -1.45 4.84
CA ASN A 46 -9.89 -1.36 3.46
C ASN A 46 -9.17 -2.36 2.53
N GLY A 47 -9.17 -3.64 2.90
CA GLY A 47 -8.66 -4.76 2.12
C GLY A 47 -7.15 -4.97 2.20
N ASP A 48 -6.73 -6.05 1.55
CA ASP A 48 -5.35 -6.54 1.45
C ASP A 48 -4.67 -6.73 2.81
N LEU A 49 -5.30 -7.58 3.64
CA LEU A 49 -4.74 -8.06 4.90
C LEU A 49 -3.57 -9.02 4.66
N CYS A 50 -3.71 -9.83 3.62
CA CYS A 50 -2.88 -10.99 3.31
C CYS A 50 -1.81 -10.69 2.27
N GLU A 51 -0.95 -11.70 2.06
CA GLU A 51 0.07 -11.78 1.02
C GLU A 51 1.25 -10.81 1.23
N LYS A 52 2.33 -11.06 0.52
CA LYS A 52 3.56 -10.24 0.44
C LYS A 52 4.41 -10.19 1.72
N GLY A 53 3.82 -9.91 2.88
CA GLY A 53 4.50 -9.95 4.18
C GLY A 53 4.48 -11.33 4.82
N SER A 54 5.20 -11.48 5.93
CA SER A 54 5.56 -12.80 6.49
C SER A 54 4.63 -13.32 7.59
N ASN A 55 3.54 -12.61 7.91
CA ASN A 55 2.63 -12.99 8.99
C ASN A 55 1.16 -12.66 8.66
N SER A 56 0.70 -13.10 7.46
CA SER A 56 -0.69 -12.92 7.02
C SER A 56 -1.69 -13.60 7.97
N MET A 57 -1.36 -14.81 8.44
CA MET A 57 -2.19 -15.52 9.42
C MET A 57 -2.34 -14.73 10.72
N GLY A 58 -1.27 -14.11 11.19
CA GLY A 58 -1.29 -13.27 12.38
C GLY A 58 -2.15 -12.03 12.21
N VAL A 59 -2.05 -11.34 11.05
CA VAL A 59 -2.89 -10.19 10.73
C VAL A 59 -4.36 -10.57 10.69
N VAL A 60 -4.72 -11.62 9.95
CA VAL A 60 -6.12 -12.07 9.83
C VAL A 60 -6.72 -12.38 11.20
N ARG A 61 -6.02 -13.17 12.03
CA ARG A 61 -6.51 -13.51 13.38
C ARG A 61 -6.65 -12.30 14.28
N TYR A 62 -5.68 -11.39 14.26
CA TYR A 62 -5.73 -10.16 15.04
C TYR A 62 -6.90 -9.27 14.62
N VAL A 63 -7.14 -9.12 13.32
CA VAL A 63 -8.27 -8.34 12.80
C VAL A 63 -9.62 -9.00 13.10
N MET A 64 -9.71 -10.34 12.98
CA MET A 64 -10.89 -11.09 13.40
C MET A 64 -11.22 -10.85 14.88
N GLU A 65 -10.21 -10.89 15.74
CA GLU A 65 -10.38 -10.63 17.18
C GLU A 65 -10.81 -9.18 17.45
N LEU A 66 -10.18 -8.20 16.78
CA LEU A 66 -10.57 -6.80 16.89
C LEU A 66 -12.04 -6.59 16.48
N ALA A 67 -12.45 -7.15 15.33
CA ALA A 67 -13.81 -7.01 14.81
C ALA A 67 -14.86 -7.74 15.67
N ALA A 68 -14.50 -8.86 16.27
CA ALA A 68 -15.38 -9.60 17.18
C ALA A 68 -15.61 -8.86 18.51
N ASN A 69 -14.59 -8.15 19.01
CA ASN A 69 -14.61 -7.47 20.30
C ASN A 69 -15.07 -6.00 20.21
N ASN A 70 -15.02 -5.39 19.03
CA ASN A 70 -15.41 -3.99 18.82
C ASN A 70 -16.31 -3.84 17.58
N PRO A 71 -17.62 -3.53 17.75
CA PRO A 71 -18.57 -3.37 16.65
C PRO A 71 -18.27 -2.17 15.72
N LYS A 72 -17.32 -1.30 16.09
CA LYS A 72 -16.87 -0.17 15.28
C LYS A 72 -15.66 -0.53 14.39
N VAL A 73 -15.18 -1.79 14.42
CA VAL A 73 -14.14 -2.28 13.51
C VAL A 73 -14.81 -2.96 12.32
N HIS A 74 -14.50 -2.47 11.13
CA HIS A 74 -15.06 -2.96 9.88
C HIS A 74 -13.96 -3.23 8.87
N VAL A 75 -14.17 -4.25 8.04
CA VAL A 75 -13.18 -4.71 7.06
C VAL A 75 -13.87 -4.88 5.72
N THR A 76 -13.25 -4.45 4.63
CA THR A 76 -13.61 -4.81 3.26
C THR A 76 -12.65 -5.86 2.71
N GLU A 77 -13.07 -6.61 1.72
CA GLU A 77 -12.16 -7.50 1.00
C GLU A 77 -11.22 -6.72 0.08
N GLY A 78 -9.96 -7.19 -0.04
CA GLY A 78 -9.02 -6.81 -1.09
C GLY A 78 -8.80 -7.96 -2.07
N ASN A 79 -8.08 -7.71 -3.17
CA ASN A 79 -7.80 -8.75 -4.16
C ASN A 79 -6.88 -9.86 -3.59
N CYS A 80 -6.01 -9.53 -2.66
CA CYS A 80 -5.16 -10.53 -1.99
C CYS A 80 -5.96 -11.40 -1.01
N ASP A 81 -6.96 -10.84 -0.33
CA ASP A 81 -7.84 -11.56 0.57
C ASP A 81 -8.77 -12.52 -0.21
N ALA A 82 -9.18 -12.11 -1.42
CA ALA A 82 -10.05 -12.88 -2.30
C ALA A 82 -9.37 -14.15 -2.87
N LEU A 83 -8.06 -14.32 -2.73
CA LEU A 83 -7.33 -15.51 -3.20
C LEU A 83 -7.85 -16.82 -2.60
N VAL A 84 -8.46 -16.79 -1.41
CA VAL A 84 -9.10 -17.97 -0.80
C VAL A 84 -10.24 -18.53 -1.65
N GLU A 85 -10.83 -17.75 -2.54
CA GLU A 85 -11.88 -18.24 -3.44
C GLU A 85 -11.33 -19.17 -4.53
N TYR A 86 -10.08 -18.97 -4.98
CA TYR A 86 -9.45 -19.91 -5.92
C TYR A 86 -9.28 -21.29 -5.28
N LEU A 87 -8.98 -21.32 -3.96
CA LEU A 87 -8.97 -22.58 -3.20
C LEU A 87 -10.37 -23.21 -3.14
N ILE A 88 -11.41 -22.42 -2.89
CA ILE A 88 -12.80 -22.92 -2.81
C ILE A 88 -13.25 -23.50 -4.15
N LYS A 89 -12.92 -22.81 -5.25
CA LYS A 89 -13.24 -23.21 -6.62
C LYS A 89 -12.36 -24.34 -7.16
N GLU A 90 -11.35 -24.75 -6.39
CA GLU A 90 -10.34 -25.75 -6.79
C GLU A 90 -9.63 -25.38 -8.10
N ASP A 91 -9.27 -24.09 -8.22
CA ASP A 91 -8.56 -23.59 -9.39
C ASP A 91 -7.12 -24.17 -9.40
N PRO A 92 -6.74 -24.95 -10.43
CA PRO A 92 -5.42 -25.60 -10.47
C PRO A 92 -4.26 -24.59 -10.56
N ASP A 93 -4.48 -23.39 -11.08
CA ASP A 93 -3.46 -22.34 -11.20
C ASP A 93 -3.03 -21.81 -9.83
N LEU A 94 -3.85 -22.02 -8.79
CA LEU A 94 -3.49 -21.67 -7.41
C LEU A 94 -2.23 -22.41 -6.93
N ILE A 95 -2.04 -23.67 -7.32
CA ILE A 95 -0.83 -24.42 -6.93
C ILE A 95 0.42 -23.75 -7.49
N HIS A 96 0.39 -23.35 -8.77
CA HIS A 96 1.51 -22.64 -9.40
C HIS A 96 1.77 -21.28 -8.72
N TYR A 97 0.69 -20.55 -8.38
CA TYR A 97 0.80 -19.30 -7.65
C TYR A 97 1.48 -19.49 -6.29
N LEU A 98 1.02 -20.46 -5.50
CA LEU A 98 1.56 -20.72 -4.16
C LEU A 98 3.01 -21.20 -4.21
N CYS A 99 3.38 -22.05 -5.19
CA CYS A 99 4.77 -22.48 -5.38
C CYS A 99 5.71 -21.32 -5.78
N ALA A 100 5.21 -20.30 -6.49
CA ALA A 100 5.98 -19.15 -6.91
C ALA A 100 6.10 -18.07 -5.83
N ARG A 101 5.30 -18.13 -4.76
CA ARG A 101 5.24 -17.10 -3.70
C ARG A 101 5.93 -17.60 -2.43
N LYS A 102 6.81 -16.75 -1.88
CA LYS A 102 7.41 -17.02 -0.58
C LYS A 102 6.42 -16.79 0.57
N HIS A 103 5.63 -15.74 0.46
CA HIS A 103 4.72 -15.29 1.51
C HIS A 103 3.29 -15.23 0.94
N SER A 104 2.44 -16.10 1.46
CA SER A 104 1.01 -16.18 1.21
C SER A 104 0.35 -16.75 2.45
N ILE A 105 -0.85 -16.31 2.77
CA ILE A 105 -1.58 -16.86 3.92
C ILE A 105 -1.78 -18.38 3.81
N MET A 106 -2.03 -18.89 2.60
CA MET A 106 -2.20 -20.33 2.39
C MET A 106 -0.90 -21.08 2.58
N ASN A 107 0.25 -20.51 2.18
CA ASN A 107 1.56 -21.11 2.45
C ASN A 107 1.87 -21.14 3.96
N GLU A 108 1.56 -20.07 4.69
CA GLU A 108 1.69 -20.03 6.14
C GLU A 108 0.82 -21.09 6.83
N TRP A 109 -0.40 -21.29 6.34
CA TRP A 109 -1.30 -22.33 6.84
C TRP A 109 -0.78 -23.74 6.55
N LEU A 110 -0.30 -24.00 5.33
CA LEU A 110 0.29 -25.29 4.95
C LEU A 110 1.55 -25.60 5.77
N GLU A 111 2.43 -24.62 5.94
CA GLU A 111 3.60 -24.75 6.81
C GLU A 111 3.21 -25.07 8.25
N LYS A 112 2.19 -24.41 8.78
CA LYS A 112 1.69 -24.59 10.15
C LYS A 112 1.22 -26.02 10.42
N ILE A 113 0.65 -26.70 9.42
CA ILE A 113 0.18 -28.09 9.52
C ILE A 113 1.24 -29.10 9.04
N GLY A 114 2.42 -28.63 8.61
CA GLY A 114 3.51 -29.50 8.13
C GLY A 114 3.27 -30.10 6.75
N TYR A 115 2.38 -29.52 5.93
CA TYR A 115 2.13 -29.96 4.56
C TYR A 115 3.18 -29.38 3.61
N GLN A 116 3.83 -30.26 2.83
CA GLN A 116 4.82 -29.85 1.85
C GLN A 116 4.17 -29.66 0.48
N LEU A 117 3.99 -28.40 0.09
CA LEU A 117 3.45 -28.04 -1.22
C LEU A 117 4.50 -28.26 -2.32
N THR A 118 4.09 -28.87 -3.43
CA THR A 118 4.88 -29.04 -4.66
C THR A 118 4.04 -28.69 -5.87
N SER A 119 4.66 -28.52 -7.04
CA SER A 119 3.95 -28.29 -8.31
C SER A 119 3.02 -29.45 -8.73
N GLU A 120 3.17 -30.63 -8.12
CA GLU A 120 2.37 -31.82 -8.37
C GLU A 120 1.28 -32.04 -7.32
N SER A 121 1.19 -31.16 -6.31
CA SER A 121 0.16 -31.26 -5.27
C SER A 121 -1.24 -31.11 -5.86
N SER A 122 -2.18 -31.93 -5.36
CA SER A 122 -3.58 -31.83 -5.76
C SER A 122 -4.26 -30.64 -5.09
N ILE A 123 -4.90 -29.78 -5.85
CA ILE A 123 -5.67 -28.65 -5.30
C ILE A 123 -6.79 -29.12 -4.39
N THR A 124 -7.45 -30.25 -4.70
CA THR A 124 -8.49 -30.86 -3.86
C THR A 124 -7.92 -31.28 -2.51
N GLU A 125 -6.74 -31.93 -2.49
CA GLU A 125 -6.08 -32.34 -1.25
C GLU A 125 -5.67 -31.11 -0.42
N VAL A 126 -5.06 -30.10 -1.05
CA VAL A 126 -4.69 -28.84 -0.39
C VAL A 126 -5.92 -28.18 0.24
N LYS A 127 -7.03 -28.11 -0.49
CA LYS A 127 -8.30 -27.60 0.02
C LYS A 127 -8.79 -28.38 1.23
N GLU A 128 -8.83 -29.71 1.17
CA GLU A 128 -9.26 -30.53 2.29
C GLU A 128 -8.41 -30.30 3.53
N GLN A 129 -7.08 -30.24 3.38
CA GLN A 129 -6.16 -29.95 4.47
C GLN A 129 -6.42 -28.57 5.08
N LEU A 130 -6.52 -27.53 4.26
CA LEU A 130 -6.73 -26.18 4.75
C LEU A 130 -8.11 -26.00 5.40
N PHE A 131 -9.17 -26.54 4.82
CA PHE A 131 -10.51 -26.47 5.43
C PHE A 131 -10.61 -27.22 6.75
N SER A 132 -9.89 -28.34 6.91
CA SER A 132 -9.92 -29.09 8.18
C SER A 132 -9.32 -28.33 9.35
N HIS A 133 -8.42 -27.35 9.10
CA HIS A 133 -7.69 -26.66 10.14
C HIS A 133 -7.99 -25.14 10.22
N PHE A 134 -8.41 -24.51 9.12
CA PHE A 134 -8.56 -23.06 9.00
C PHE A 134 -9.92 -22.63 8.45
N SER A 135 -10.94 -23.46 8.61
CA SER A 135 -12.30 -23.18 8.09
C SER A 135 -12.89 -21.87 8.58
N ASN A 136 -12.57 -21.44 9.80
CA ASN A 136 -13.07 -20.19 10.38
C ASN A 136 -12.46 -18.98 9.68
N GLU A 137 -11.13 -18.98 9.47
CA GLU A 137 -10.41 -17.91 8.78
C GLU A 137 -10.83 -17.84 7.31
N ILE A 138 -10.91 -18.98 6.62
CA ILE A 138 -11.37 -19.08 5.22
C ILE A 138 -12.79 -18.52 5.10
N LYS A 139 -13.70 -18.97 5.95
CA LYS A 139 -15.08 -18.49 5.96
C LYS A 139 -15.16 -16.97 6.20
N TRP A 140 -14.42 -16.48 7.20
CA TRP A 140 -14.42 -15.07 7.54
C TRP A 140 -13.92 -14.20 6.37
N LEU A 141 -12.81 -14.58 5.71
CA LEU A 141 -12.28 -13.88 4.54
C LEU A 141 -13.29 -13.86 3.39
N THR A 142 -13.98 -14.96 3.13
CA THR A 142 -14.99 -15.03 2.05
C THR A 142 -16.29 -14.29 2.35
N GLU A 143 -16.58 -14.00 3.62
CA GLU A 143 -17.76 -13.25 4.04
C GLU A 143 -17.52 -11.72 4.13
N LEU A 144 -16.29 -11.25 3.90
CA LEU A 144 -15.99 -9.83 3.91
C LEU A 144 -16.84 -9.08 2.87
N PRO A 145 -17.38 -7.90 3.22
CA PRO A 145 -18.05 -7.05 2.24
C PRO A 145 -17.06 -6.51 1.20
N THR A 146 -17.50 -6.35 -0.04
CA THR A 146 -16.73 -5.72 -1.12
C THR A 146 -16.62 -4.22 -0.92
N ALA A 147 -17.65 -3.61 -0.35
CA ALA A 147 -17.66 -2.18 -0.04
C ALA A 147 -18.42 -1.89 1.25
N ILE A 148 -18.07 -0.79 1.90
CA ILE A 148 -18.82 -0.22 3.03
C ILE A 148 -19.30 1.17 2.61
N GLU A 149 -20.60 1.42 2.72
CA GLU A 149 -21.21 2.71 2.42
C GLU A 149 -21.65 3.41 3.72
N THR A 150 -21.29 4.68 3.85
CA THR A 150 -21.80 5.58 4.88
C THR A 150 -22.58 6.74 4.23
N GLU A 151 -23.04 7.68 5.01
CA GLU A 151 -23.72 8.88 4.50
C GLU A 151 -22.81 9.70 3.57
N ARG A 152 -21.48 9.79 3.88
CA ARG A 152 -20.52 10.66 3.19
C ARG A 152 -19.43 9.93 2.43
N TYR A 153 -19.17 8.66 2.75
CA TYR A 153 -18.03 7.89 2.27
C TYR A 153 -18.44 6.54 1.71
N ILE A 154 -17.66 6.08 0.73
CA ILE A 154 -17.65 4.71 0.24
C ILE A 154 -16.23 4.19 0.44
N PHE A 155 -16.08 3.12 1.19
CA PHE A 155 -14.82 2.40 1.36
C PHE A 155 -14.85 1.18 0.45
N VAL A 156 -13.92 1.09 -0.47
CA VAL A 156 -13.78 0.01 -1.44
C VAL A 156 -12.29 -0.18 -1.73
N HIS A 157 -11.84 -1.41 -1.90
CA HIS A 157 -10.41 -1.65 -1.95
C HIS A 157 -9.71 -0.96 -3.13
N ALA A 158 -10.17 -1.15 -4.37
CA ALA A 158 -9.49 -0.60 -5.54
C ALA A 158 -10.21 0.56 -6.21
N GLY A 159 -11.54 0.54 -6.30
CA GLY A 159 -12.29 1.64 -6.91
C GLY A 159 -13.68 1.27 -7.42
N LEU A 160 -14.24 2.16 -8.20
CA LEU A 160 -15.57 2.04 -8.80
C LEU A 160 -15.50 2.23 -10.31
N GLU A 161 -16.39 1.54 -11.05
CA GLU A 161 -16.62 1.84 -12.45
C GLU A 161 -17.35 3.18 -12.60
N ASN A 162 -17.11 3.87 -13.71
CA ASN A 162 -17.78 5.16 -14.00
C ASN A 162 -19.19 4.94 -14.56
N ILE A 163 -20.10 4.50 -13.72
CA ILE A 163 -21.49 4.17 -14.04
C ILE A 163 -22.45 4.90 -13.12
N GLU A 164 -23.70 5.12 -13.57
CA GLU A 164 -24.71 5.91 -12.85
C GLU A 164 -24.98 5.38 -11.43
N ASN A 165 -25.22 4.07 -11.33
CA ASN A 165 -25.35 3.42 -10.02
C ASN A 165 -24.04 2.72 -9.67
N TRP A 166 -23.23 3.32 -8.82
CA TRP A 166 -21.95 2.78 -8.40
C TRP A 166 -22.05 1.36 -7.78
N LYS A 167 -23.20 0.99 -7.21
CA LYS A 167 -23.46 -0.34 -6.64
C LYS A 167 -23.44 -1.46 -7.70
N ASP A 168 -23.60 -1.10 -8.96
CA ASP A 168 -23.53 -2.03 -10.09
C ASP A 168 -22.08 -2.28 -10.58
N THR A 169 -21.08 -1.61 -9.99
CA THR A 169 -19.67 -1.91 -10.22
C THR A 169 -19.43 -3.42 -10.03
N SER A 170 -18.72 -4.04 -10.96
CA SER A 170 -18.34 -5.44 -10.83
C SER A 170 -17.45 -5.65 -9.60
N ARG A 171 -17.56 -6.81 -8.95
CA ARG A 171 -16.68 -7.11 -7.80
C ARG A 171 -15.21 -7.08 -8.21
N ASP A 172 -14.87 -7.62 -9.39
CA ASP A 172 -13.49 -7.63 -9.89
C ASP A 172 -12.95 -6.21 -10.05
N ALA A 173 -13.73 -5.28 -10.60
CA ALA A 173 -13.33 -3.88 -10.66
C ALA A 173 -13.19 -3.26 -9.27
N ALA A 174 -14.10 -3.55 -8.35
CA ALA A 174 -14.09 -3.00 -7.00
C ALA A 174 -12.84 -3.38 -6.20
N ILE A 175 -12.27 -4.56 -6.44
CA ILE A 175 -11.09 -5.05 -5.71
C ILE A 175 -9.78 -5.00 -6.50
N SER A 176 -9.80 -4.67 -7.83
CA SER A 176 -8.58 -4.75 -8.65
C SER A 176 -8.42 -3.69 -9.75
N ILE A 177 -9.34 -2.72 -9.86
CA ILE A 177 -9.20 -1.67 -10.87
C ILE A 177 -7.93 -0.83 -10.63
N PRO A 178 -6.99 -0.77 -11.59
CA PRO A 178 -5.76 -0.03 -11.39
C PRO A 178 -5.96 1.48 -11.53
N GLU A 179 -5.09 2.28 -10.92
CA GLU A 179 -4.95 3.72 -11.15
C GLU A 179 -6.25 4.52 -10.94
N PHE A 180 -7.02 4.17 -9.91
CA PHE A 180 -8.35 4.76 -9.71
C PHE A 180 -8.30 6.29 -9.52
N LEU A 181 -7.24 6.84 -8.93
CA LEU A 181 -7.06 8.30 -8.81
C LEU A 181 -7.04 9.02 -10.17
N LEU A 182 -6.63 8.33 -11.26
CA LEU A 182 -6.66 8.88 -12.63
C LEU A 182 -8.03 8.71 -13.31
N LYS A 183 -8.96 8.00 -12.70
CA LYS A 183 -10.30 7.73 -13.20
C LYS A 183 -11.32 8.70 -12.60
N SER A 184 -12.58 8.46 -12.88
CA SER A 184 -13.73 9.18 -12.31
C SER A 184 -14.84 8.19 -11.95
N HIS A 185 -15.74 8.61 -11.08
CA HIS A 185 -16.94 7.88 -10.69
C HIS A 185 -18.14 8.84 -10.61
N GLN A 186 -19.36 8.29 -10.53
CA GLN A 186 -20.60 9.08 -10.45
C GLN A 186 -21.22 9.08 -9.04
N ALA A 187 -20.60 8.41 -8.07
CA ALA A 187 -21.05 8.46 -6.68
C ALA A 187 -20.91 9.88 -6.10
N ASN A 188 -21.96 10.37 -5.45
CA ASN A 188 -21.92 11.71 -4.83
C ASN A 188 -21.31 11.71 -3.42
N LYS A 189 -20.32 10.85 -3.18
CA LYS A 189 -19.61 10.65 -1.90
C LYS A 189 -18.12 10.58 -2.17
N PHE A 190 -17.32 10.78 -1.14
CA PHE A 190 -15.90 10.42 -1.24
C PHE A 190 -15.74 8.91 -1.34
N VAL A 191 -14.93 8.47 -2.29
CA VAL A 191 -14.51 7.06 -2.44
C VAL A 191 -13.09 6.93 -1.91
N ILE A 192 -12.92 6.10 -0.88
CA ILE A 192 -11.62 5.88 -0.23
C ILE A 192 -11.10 4.52 -0.67
N VAL A 193 -9.89 4.51 -1.24
CA VAL A 193 -9.27 3.33 -1.85
C VAL A 193 -7.86 3.05 -1.32
N GLY A 194 -7.44 1.79 -1.43
CA GLY A 194 -6.09 1.28 -1.31
C GLY A 194 -5.56 0.79 -2.66
N HIS A 195 -5.03 -0.45 -2.70
CA HIS A 195 -4.69 -1.26 -3.87
C HIS A 195 -3.55 -0.73 -4.75
N TRP A 196 -3.63 0.53 -5.17
CA TRP A 196 -2.64 1.13 -6.07
C TRP A 196 -1.76 2.10 -5.28
N PRO A 197 -0.48 1.77 -5.06
CA PRO A 197 0.42 2.59 -4.27
C PRO A 197 0.45 4.04 -4.70
N VAL A 198 0.22 4.95 -3.78
CA VAL A 198 0.16 6.40 -4.04
C VAL A 198 1.45 6.96 -4.63
N GLY A 199 2.59 6.32 -4.33
CA GLY A 199 3.87 6.66 -4.94
C GLY A 199 3.89 6.60 -6.47
N ASN A 200 3.01 5.79 -7.09
CA ASN A 200 2.88 5.70 -8.54
C ASN A 200 2.27 6.96 -9.19
N TYR A 201 1.60 7.80 -8.43
CA TYR A 201 0.98 9.03 -8.95
C TYR A 201 1.89 10.25 -8.82
N THR A 202 3.02 10.13 -8.12
CA THR A 202 3.91 11.25 -7.83
C THR A 202 4.93 11.43 -8.96
N SER A 203 5.05 12.66 -9.46
CA SER A 203 5.92 12.99 -10.61
C SER A 203 7.09 13.93 -10.27
N GLN A 204 7.03 14.64 -9.15
CA GLN A 204 8.07 15.59 -8.74
C GLN A 204 8.93 15.03 -7.60
N VAL A 205 8.37 14.93 -6.40
CA VAL A 205 9.02 14.29 -5.26
C VAL A 205 8.21 13.06 -4.90
N LEU A 206 8.87 11.91 -4.82
CA LEU A 206 8.20 10.66 -4.44
C LEU A 206 7.61 10.83 -3.04
N SER A 207 6.32 10.53 -2.93
CA SER A 207 5.60 10.54 -1.66
C SER A 207 4.73 9.29 -1.53
N ASN A 208 4.73 8.69 -0.35
CA ASN A 208 3.84 7.58 -0.01
C ASN A 208 2.67 8.02 0.88
N ASN A 209 2.46 9.33 1.04
CA ASN A 209 1.35 9.90 1.81
C ASN A 209 0.02 9.78 1.04
N PRO A 210 -1.11 9.63 1.75
CA PRO A 210 -2.42 9.62 1.13
C PRO A 210 -2.66 10.86 0.24
N ILE A 211 -3.32 10.64 -0.89
CA ILE A 211 -3.67 11.69 -1.85
C ILE A 211 -5.17 11.94 -1.79
N ILE A 212 -5.57 13.21 -1.68
CA ILE A 212 -6.96 13.66 -1.63
C ILE A 212 -7.26 14.46 -2.90
N ASP A 213 -8.12 13.93 -3.76
CA ASP A 213 -8.67 14.66 -4.91
C ASP A 213 -10.09 15.14 -4.56
N GLN A 214 -10.19 16.43 -4.21
CA GLN A 214 -11.46 17.06 -3.80
C GLN A 214 -12.47 17.16 -4.95
N GLU A 215 -11.99 17.33 -6.18
CA GLU A 215 -12.87 17.50 -7.35
C GLU A 215 -13.51 16.17 -7.73
N LYS A 216 -12.70 15.10 -7.78
CA LYS A 216 -13.19 13.75 -8.08
C LYS A 216 -13.80 13.06 -6.87
N LYS A 217 -13.63 13.62 -5.68
CA LYS A 217 -14.00 12.98 -4.40
C LYS A 217 -13.35 11.59 -4.24
N ILE A 218 -12.04 11.49 -4.49
CA ILE A 218 -11.27 10.25 -4.33
C ILE A 218 -10.18 10.49 -3.27
N ILE A 219 -10.03 9.54 -2.36
CA ILE A 219 -8.94 9.48 -1.40
C ILE A 219 -8.19 8.16 -1.63
N ALA A 220 -6.93 8.24 -2.03
CA ALA A 220 -6.05 7.08 -2.22
C ALA A 220 -5.09 6.96 -1.04
N GLY A 221 -5.10 5.81 -0.35
CA GLY A 221 -4.42 5.64 0.94
C GLY A 221 -3.27 4.62 0.97
N ASP A 222 -3.10 3.78 -0.09
CA ASP A 222 -2.06 2.74 -0.12
C ASP A 222 -0.65 3.35 -0.13
N GLY A 223 0.08 3.20 0.98
CA GLY A 223 1.46 3.67 1.12
C GLY A 223 2.51 2.76 0.49
N GLY A 224 2.10 1.68 -0.19
CA GLY A 224 3.00 0.73 -0.84
C GLY A 224 3.74 -0.20 0.12
N ASN A 225 3.18 -0.46 1.30
CA ASN A 225 3.77 -1.36 2.29
C ASN A 225 4.04 -2.75 1.67
N ASN A 226 5.26 -3.29 1.82
CA ASN A 226 5.74 -4.54 1.20
C ASN A 226 5.64 -4.62 -0.34
N VAL A 227 5.31 -3.53 -1.01
CA VAL A 227 5.20 -3.43 -2.47
C VAL A 227 6.27 -2.53 -3.05
N LYS A 228 6.57 -1.44 -2.36
CA LYS A 228 7.54 -0.44 -2.78
C LYS A 228 8.78 -0.43 -1.89
N LEU A 229 9.96 -0.15 -2.50
CA LEU A 229 11.20 0.04 -1.75
C LEU A 229 11.03 1.08 -0.64
N SER A 230 10.31 2.16 -0.90
CA SER A 230 10.05 3.22 0.08
C SER A 230 8.72 3.07 0.83
N GLY A 231 8.06 1.91 0.74
CA GLY A 231 6.71 1.68 1.27
C GLY A 231 6.54 2.02 2.74
N GLN A 232 5.30 2.29 3.10
CA GLN A 232 4.87 2.57 4.47
C GLN A 232 3.42 2.12 4.66
N LEU A 233 3.01 1.88 5.90
CA LEU A 233 1.62 1.63 6.24
C LEU A 233 0.98 2.92 6.73
N ASN A 234 -0.02 3.39 6.00
CA ASN A 234 -0.73 4.64 6.29
C ASN A 234 -1.97 4.42 7.16
N ALA A 235 -2.24 5.38 8.05
CA ALA A 235 -3.55 5.60 8.65
C ALA A 235 -4.09 6.95 8.16
N PHE A 236 -5.20 6.92 7.45
CA PHE A 236 -5.95 8.12 7.07
C PHE A 236 -7.03 8.36 8.12
N ILE A 237 -7.09 9.57 8.67
CA ILE A 237 -7.93 9.91 9.82
C ILE A 237 -8.96 10.95 9.40
N ILE A 238 -10.23 10.66 9.66
CA ILE A 238 -11.36 11.53 9.38
C ILE A 238 -12.02 11.90 10.72
N ASN A 239 -11.93 13.17 11.09
CA ASN A 239 -12.70 13.70 12.19
C ASN A 239 -13.96 14.35 11.61
N GLN A 240 -15.09 13.64 11.75
CA GLN A 240 -16.37 14.13 11.23
C GLN A 240 -16.84 15.35 11.98
N SER A 241 -17.39 16.31 11.25
CA SER A 241 -18.07 17.45 11.84
C SER A 241 -19.40 17.76 11.14
N SER A 242 -20.21 18.62 11.77
CA SER A 242 -21.49 19.05 11.18
C SER A 242 -21.32 19.99 9.99
N SER A 243 -20.16 20.65 9.86
CA SER A 243 -19.85 21.60 8.77
C SER A 243 -18.95 20.99 7.73
N GLU A 244 -17.72 20.67 8.08
CA GLU A 244 -16.68 20.15 7.18
C GLU A 244 -15.82 19.15 7.94
N ASP A 245 -15.57 17.98 7.32
CA ASP A 245 -14.75 16.95 7.91
C ASP A 245 -13.27 17.34 7.85
N ILE A 246 -12.53 17.07 8.93
CA ILE A 246 -11.10 17.36 9.02
C ILE A 246 -10.34 16.08 8.71
N PHE A 247 -9.49 16.14 7.67
CA PHE A 247 -8.63 15.05 7.25
C PHE A 247 -7.22 15.22 7.78
N SER A 248 -6.65 14.14 8.24
CA SER A 248 -5.23 14.04 8.60
C SER A 248 -4.73 12.63 8.33
N TYR A 249 -3.42 12.42 8.39
CA TYR A 249 -2.83 11.11 8.22
C TYR A 249 -1.53 10.99 9.01
N THR A 250 -1.14 9.75 9.25
CA THR A 250 0.18 9.39 9.76
C THR A 250 0.56 8.02 9.19
N TYR A 251 1.81 7.61 9.39
CA TYR A 251 2.29 6.32 8.90
C TYR A 251 3.31 5.69 9.85
N VAL A 252 3.60 4.43 9.63
CA VAL A 252 4.76 3.70 10.16
C VAL A 252 5.48 2.98 9.03
N ASP A 253 6.77 2.72 9.21
CA ASP A 253 7.58 1.91 8.30
C ASP A 253 8.61 1.06 9.06
N HIS A 254 9.37 0.22 8.33
CA HIS A 254 10.38 -0.68 8.89
C HIS A 254 11.78 -0.08 8.97
N TYR A 255 11.98 1.13 8.45
CA TYR A 255 13.31 1.67 8.25
C TYR A 255 13.95 2.15 9.55
N PRO A 256 15.27 1.96 9.70
CA PRO A 256 16.01 2.56 10.79
C PRO A 256 15.95 4.10 10.67
N THR A 257 15.86 4.76 11.80
CA THR A 257 15.83 6.22 11.85
C THR A 257 17.16 6.80 12.29
N THR A 258 17.48 7.98 11.80
CA THR A 258 18.61 8.79 12.24
C THR A 258 18.22 10.24 12.36
N LYS A 259 19.14 11.08 12.85
CA LYS A 259 18.93 12.50 13.04
C LYS A 259 19.78 13.30 12.06
N ALA A 260 19.18 14.30 11.41
CA ALA A 260 19.93 15.31 10.68
C ALA A 260 20.73 16.19 11.66
N ILE A 261 22.03 16.28 11.45
CA ILE A 261 22.95 17.07 12.29
C ILE A 261 23.25 18.44 11.70
N LYS A 262 22.93 18.64 10.43
CA LYS A 262 23.09 19.90 9.71
C LYS A 262 21.85 20.17 8.85
N GLU A 263 21.60 21.44 8.59
CA GLU A 263 20.65 21.85 7.57
C GLU A 263 21.16 21.48 6.18
N PHE A 264 20.26 21.00 5.32
CA PHE A 264 20.48 20.83 3.90
C PHE A 264 19.27 21.33 3.12
N LYS A 265 19.52 22.18 2.13
CA LYS A 265 18.50 22.71 1.23
C LYS A 265 18.59 21.97 -0.11
N ALA A 266 17.53 21.31 -0.49
CA ALA A 266 17.43 20.59 -1.76
C ALA A 266 17.66 21.53 -2.96
N ASP A 267 18.38 21.04 -3.96
CA ASP A 267 18.49 21.69 -5.26
C ASP A 267 17.20 21.39 -6.06
N PRO A 268 16.42 22.42 -6.44
CA PRO A 268 15.17 22.21 -7.17
C PRO A 268 15.35 21.60 -8.57
N SER A 269 16.58 21.53 -9.10
CA SER A 269 16.87 20.81 -10.35
C SER A 269 16.89 19.29 -10.17
N TRP A 270 16.99 18.80 -8.92
CA TRP A 270 16.89 17.40 -8.58
C TRP A 270 15.43 17.06 -8.22
N THR A 271 14.66 16.73 -9.23
CA THR A 271 13.24 16.40 -9.07
C THR A 271 12.89 15.19 -9.92
N GLY A 272 11.78 14.54 -9.60
CA GLY A 272 11.26 13.41 -10.33
C GLY A 272 11.48 12.06 -9.62
N SER A 273 10.83 11.06 -10.13
CA SER A 273 10.92 9.68 -9.66
C SER A 273 10.77 8.71 -10.82
N ILE A 274 11.37 7.54 -10.68
CA ILE A 274 11.12 6.40 -11.54
C ILE A 274 10.07 5.54 -10.85
N SER A 275 8.93 5.36 -11.50
CA SER A 275 7.79 4.62 -10.97
C SER A 275 7.44 3.39 -11.82
N TYR A 276 6.58 2.54 -11.31
CA TYR A 276 6.08 1.33 -11.98
C TYR A 276 5.67 1.60 -13.43
N VAL A 277 5.99 0.65 -14.28
CA VAL A 277 5.86 0.59 -15.75
C VAL A 277 6.79 1.52 -16.56
N SER A 278 7.53 2.44 -15.96
CA SER A 278 8.34 3.41 -16.72
C SER A 278 9.82 3.39 -16.31
N TYR A 279 10.45 2.22 -16.47
CA TYR A 279 11.85 2.01 -16.07
C TYR A 279 12.89 2.40 -17.12
N ALA A 280 12.47 2.61 -18.39
CA ALA A 280 13.41 2.93 -19.49
C ALA A 280 14.15 4.24 -19.25
N LEU A 281 15.46 4.25 -19.55
CA LEU A 281 16.34 5.40 -19.36
C LEU A 281 17.23 5.62 -20.57
N THR A 282 17.55 6.88 -20.83
CA THR A 282 18.62 7.28 -21.77
C THR A 282 19.68 8.05 -20.98
N PRO A 283 20.82 7.41 -20.61
CA PRO A 283 21.91 8.08 -19.93
C PRO A 283 22.52 9.19 -20.79
N MET A 284 22.76 10.36 -20.19
CA MET A 284 23.30 11.54 -20.88
C MET A 284 24.66 11.97 -20.32
N GLU A 285 24.73 12.21 -19.01
CA GLU A 285 25.94 12.72 -18.36
C GLU A 285 26.21 11.91 -17.08
N LYS A 286 27.28 11.15 -17.06
CA LYS A 286 27.70 10.39 -15.87
C LYS A 286 28.51 11.29 -14.94
N ARG A 287 28.10 11.36 -13.67
CA ARG A 287 28.83 12.02 -12.57
C ARG A 287 29.34 10.98 -11.58
N GLU A 288 29.97 11.43 -10.52
CA GLU A 288 30.61 10.56 -9.54
C GLU A 288 29.62 9.52 -8.94
N TYR A 289 28.46 9.96 -8.48
CA TYR A 289 27.46 9.10 -7.81
C TYR A 289 26.18 8.90 -8.63
N PHE A 290 25.85 9.83 -9.49
CA PHE A 290 24.60 9.86 -10.25
C PHE A 290 24.88 10.10 -11.73
N THR A 291 24.01 9.57 -12.56
CA THR A 291 23.95 9.86 -13.99
C THR A 291 22.70 10.68 -14.28
N LEU A 292 22.86 11.79 -15.00
CA LEU A 292 21.72 12.49 -15.57
C LEU A 292 21.18 11.64 -16.72
N CYS A 293 19.92 11.22 -16.59
CA CYS A 293 19.21 10.40 -17.57
C CYS A 293 17.99 11.15 -18.09
N LYS A 294 17.64 10.94 -19.35
CA LYS A 294 16.35 11.31 -19.92
C LYS A 294 15.43 10.12 -19.84
N GLN A 295 14.20 10.33 -19.33
CA GLN A 295 13.17 9.32 -19.31
C GLN A 295 12.36 9.37 -20.62
N PRO A 296 12.37 8.29 -21.44
CA PRO A 296 11.59 8.24 -22.68
C PRO A 296 10.08 8.39 -22.40
N GLY A 297 9.41 9.17 -23.26
CA GLY A 297 7.96 9.39 -23.17
C GLY A 297 7.51 10.55 -22.27
N THR A 298 8.31 10.94 -21.28
CA THR A 298 8.01 12.09 -20.39
C THR A 298 8.91 13.30 -20.65
N ASP A 299 10.03 13.11 -21.34
CA ASP A 299 11.11 14.08 -21.53
C ASP A 299 11.75 14.61 -20.22
N GLN A 300 11.45 13.99 -19.08
CA GLN A 300 12.03 14.37 -17.79
C GLN A 300 13.52 14.05 -17.74
N LEU A 301 14.26 14.94 -17.08
CA LEU A 301 15.68 14.77 -16.77
C LEU A 301 15.80 14.37 -15.30
N LEU A 302 16.37 13.19 -15.04
CA LEU A 302 16.42 12.57 -13.74
C LEU A 302 17.87 12.26 -13.33
N TYR A 303 18.26 12.61 -12.11
CA TYR A 303 19.52 12.16 -11.53
C TYR A 303 19.33 10.78 -10.90
N VAL A 304 19.78 9.74 -11.62
CA VAL A 304 19.65 8.35 -11.18
C VAL A 304 20.98 7.87 -10.60
N LYS A 305 20.93 7.26 -9.41
CA LYS A 305 22.12 6.63 -8.80
C LYS A 305 22.77 5.66 -9.77
N ASN A 306 24.08 5.72 -9.92
CA ASN A 306 24.82 4.95 -10.94
C ASN A 306 24.53 3.45 -10.86
N GLU A 307 24.48 2.88 -9.65
CA GLU A 307 24.22 1.47 -9.39
C GLU A 307 22.77 1.04 -9.66
N TYR A 308 21.87 1.98 -9.87
CA TYR A 308 20.48 1.71 -10.22
C TYR A 308 20.23 1.64 -11.73
N ILE A 309 21.25 1.96 -12.54
CA ILE A 309 21.14 1.93 -13.99
C ILE A 309 21.65 0.58 -14.49
N LEU A 310 20.77 -0.20 -15.07
CA LEU A 310 21.08 -1.51 -15.65
C LEU A 310 21.13 -1.41 -17.18
N GLN A 311 22.19 -1.96 -17.77
CA GLN A 311 22.26 -2.16 -19.20
C GLN A 311 21.50 -3.45 -19.55
N LYS A 312 20.57 -3.35 -20.48
CA LYS A 312 19.78 -4.46 -21.05
C LYS A 312 20.02 -4.55 -22.55
N ASP A 313 19.54 -5.61 -23.17
CA ASP A 313 19.70 -5.84 -24.63
C ASP A 313 19.16 -4.70 -25.50
N LYS A 314 18.11 -4.01 -25.01
CA LYS A 314 17.40 -2.94 -25.74
C LYS A 314 17.69 -1.53 -25.22
N GLY A 315 18.69 -1.35 -24.36
CA GLY A 315 19.04 -0.02 -23.82
C GLY A 315 19.33 -0.05 -22.32
N PHE A 316 18.93 1.00 -21.62
CA PHE A 316 19.13 1.13 -20.17
C PHE A 316 17.80 1.22 -19.45
N GLU A 317 17.74 0.63 -18.26
CA GLU A 317 16.58 0.64 -17.39
C GLU A 317 16.99 0.91 -15.94
N ALA A 318 16.10 1.50 -15.17
CA ALA A 318 16.28 1.54 -13.73
C ALA A 318 16.08 0.13 -13.15
N LYS A 319 16.89 -0.22 -12.18
CA LYS A 319 16.82 -1.49 -11.46
C LYS A 319 15.48 -1.67 -10.73
N GLU A 320 14.96 -0.57 -10.22
CA GLU A 320 13.77 -0.52 -9.39
C GLU A 320 13.17 0.91 -9.38
N GLU A 321 12.04 1.07 -8.76
CA GLU A 321 11.41 2.37 -8.51
C GLU A 321 12.24 3.15 -7.50
N VAL A 322 12.54 4.42 -7.81
CA VAL A 322 13.39 5.23 -6.95
C VAL A 322 13.09 6.72 -7.09
N SER A 323 13.25 7.45 -6.00
CA SER A 323 13.29 8.92 -6.04
C SER A 323 14.58 9.40 -6.69
N CYS A 324 14.44 10.35 -7.61
CA CYS A 324 15.54 11.10 -8.23
C CYS A 324 15.64 12.52 -7.66
N SER A 325 14.83 12.82 -6.66
CA SER A 325 14.76 14.13 -6.03
C SER A 325 15.72 14.26 -4.85
N GLN A 326 16.14 15.48 -4.55
CA GLN A 326 16.64 15.83 -3.23
C GLN A 326 15.49 16.32 -2.36
N ILE A 327 15.61 16.16 -1.03
CA ILE A 327 14.67 16.74 -0.06
C ILE A 327 15.41 17.55 0.99
N SER A 328 14.81 18.66 1.42
CA SER A 328 15.40 19.53 2.43
C SER A 328 15.20 18.96 3.83
N VAL A 329 16.24 19.09 4.66
CA VAL A 329 16.18 18.75 6.08
C VAL A 329 16.74 19.88 6.93
N GLU A 330 16.23 20.02 8.16
CA GLU A 330 16.75 20.90 9.18
C GLU A 330 17.55 20.12 10.22
N ALA A 331 18.49 20.78 10.88
CA ALA A 331 19.21 20.16 11.98
C ALA A 331 18.23 19.77 13.10
N GLY A 332 18.24 18.51 13.45
CA GLY A 332 17.30 17.95 14.43
C GLY A 332 16.18 17.09 13.86
N ASP A 333 15.92 17.16 12.56
CA ASP A 333 14.91 16.31 11.90
C ASP A 333 15.23 14.83 12.10
N ILE A 334 14.21 14.06 12.38
CA ILE A 334 14.28 12.59 12.39
C ILE A 334 13.85 12.08 11.02
N VAL A 335 14.69 11.26 10.40
CA VAL A 335 14.47 10.72 9.06
C VAL A 335 14.66 9.20 9.06
N SER A 336 13.92 8.49 8.21
CA SER A 336 14.14 7.06 7.96
C SER A 336 15.21 6.88 6.87
N ILE A 337 16.13 5.94 7.06
CA ILE A 337 17.18 5.59 6.07
C ILE A 337 16.66 4.48 5.18
N LEU A 338 16.56 4.73 3.87
CA LEU A 338 16.11 3.75 2.88
C LEU A 338 17.29 3.08 2.16
N ASP A 339 18.28 3.88 1.75
CA ASP A 339 19.51 3.38 1.10
C ASP A 339 20.70 4.26 1.47
N ASP A 340 21.68 3.69 2.15
CA ASP A 340 22.94 4.33 2.52
C ASP A 340 24.15 3.81 1.75
N SER A 341 23.94 2.99 0.73
CA SER A 341 25.00 2.33 -0.05
C SER A 341 25.75 3.28 -0.99
N CYS A 342 25.20 4.45 -1.34
CA CYS A 342 25.92 5.49 -2.08
C CYS A 342 27.00 6.15 -1.21
N ALA A 343 28.22 6.32 -1.72
CA ALA A 343 29.31 6.87 -0.92
C ALA A 343 29.09 8.34 -0.49
N GLY A 344 28.44 9.16 -1.33
CA GLY A 344 28.26 10.60 -1.06
C GLY A 344 26.89 10.99 -0.54
N PHE A 345 25.87 10.13 -0.71
CA PHE A 345 24.49 10.45 -0.41
C PHE A 345 23.76 9.31 0.30
N THR A 346 22.71 9.65 1.01
CA THR A 346 21.76 8.70 1.62
C THR A 346 20.37 8.99 1.09
N LEU A 347 19.66 7.95 0.67
CA LEU A 347 18.22 8.05 0.36
C LEU A 347 17.46 7.97 1.67
N ILE A 348 16.69 8.99 1.96
CA ILE A 348 15.93 9.10 3.20
C ILE A 348 14.44 9.30 2.93
N LYS A 349 13.64 9.04 3.98
CA LYS A 349 12.25 9.43 4.04
C LYS A 349 12.04 10.38 5.21
N LYS A 350 11.38 11.51 4.93
CA LYS A 350 10.96 12.51 5.91
C LYS A 350 9.50 12.87 5.65
N ASP A 351 8.66 12.73 6.66
CA ASP A 351 7.23 13.06 6.57
C ASP A 351 6.52 12.39 5.36
N GLY A 352 6.94 11.17 5.01
CA GLY A 352 6.45 10.39 3.88
C GLY A 352 6.99 10.79 2.50
N PHE A 353 7.82 11.85 2.41
CA PHE A 353 8.55 12.23 1.20
C PHE A 353 9.92 11.55 1.14
N VAL A 354 10.33 11.14 -0.05
CA VAL A 354 11.53 10.36 -0.28
C VAL A 354 12.51 11.10 -1.18
N GLY A 355 13.76 11.23 -0.74
CA GLY A 355 14.78 11.90 -1.55
C GLY A 355 16.19 11.76 -0.98
N TRP A 356 17.16 12.21 -1.77
CA TRP A 356 18.57 12.14 -1.47
C TRP A 356 19.04 13.33 -0.65
N VAL A 357 19.87 13.07 0.34
CA VAL A 357 20.63 14.09 1.08
C VAL A 357 22.11 13.70 1.12
N PRO A 358 23.05 14.65 1.21
CA PRO A 358 24.47 14.34 1.43
C PRO A 358 24.67 13.56 2.73
N LYS A 359 25.54 12.54 2.73
CA LYS A 359 25.79 11.72 3.94
C LYS A 359 26.21 12.53 5.15
N GLU A 360 27.00 13.56 4.94
CA GLU A 360 27.52 14.44 6.01
C GLU A 360 26.42 15.24 6.76
N VAL A 361 25.21 15.22 6.27
CA VAL A 361 24.04 15.87 6.90
C VAL A 361 23.47 15.02 8.01
N LEU A 362 23.73 13.71 7.98
CA LEU A 362 23.18 12.73 8.91
C LEU A 362 24.19 12.31 10.00
N SER A 363 23.68 11.86 11.14
CA SER A 363 24.49 11.37 12.27
C SER A 363 24.92 9.91 12.10
#